data_49cd2051fb84a5f630f735087c506bc9
#
_entry.id   49cd2051fb84a5f630f735087c506bc9
#
_cell.length_a   1.000
_cell.length_b   1.000
_cell.length_c   1.000
_cell.angle_alpha   90.00
_cell.angle_beta   90.00
_cell.angle_gamma   90.00
#
_symmetry.space_group_name_H-M   'P 1'
#
loop_
_entity.id
_entity.type
_entity.pdbx_description
1 polymer ?
#
loop_
_entity_poly.entity_id
_entity_poly.type
_entity_poly.pdbx_seq_one_letter_code
_entity_poly.pdbx_strand_id
1 'polypeptide(L)'
;MANQHLRQAVSAPPPFAAVLEWGTGYEALLALSMFTGDERQDSYEVGKAWFARARAAASSRLLTALRTLVGTDGPRWFLLLGMVHEAGGAHDVERLLSHIRGSRPEDVITALVGGRLPALRTGEGQSLVKSALAGEAKAAAALAERSRAGKSAGIRRLIQTGAKEVTRLTLEVVDRFNREVFNPMGSSAEALSADVSGKASSARRMSSHQLVDFSTGGITYEGEAGIDRVLLVPSIVTRPWITISDWDSTKIICYRAGRPVTGEPNRDMVLVYRALGDETRLRLLRELAAGDRRLAELAQVLGLSKSTLHGHLAVLRSAGLIRLSLGAEKKYGLRPGLPDLNRILADYIGRA
;
A
#
# COMPACT_ATOMS: atom_id res chain seq x y z
N MET A 1 28.31 2.20 45.54
CA MET A 1 26.93 2.46 45.09
C MET A 1 26.81 1.96 43.67
N ALA A 2 26.13 0.84 43.49
CA ALA A 2 26.09 0.10 42.24
C ALA A 2 25.06 0.75 41.33
N ASN A 3 25.51 1.12 40.13
CA ASN A 3 24.69 1.67 39.07
C ASN A 3 23.94 0.51 38.39
N GLN A 4 22.70 0.27 38.79
CA GLN A 4 21.79 -0.68 38.13
C GLN A 4 21.29 -0.03 36.82
N HIS A 5 21.98 -0.29 35.73
CA HIS A 5 21.41 -0.10 34.39
C HIS A 5 20.26 -1.10 34.23
N LEU A 6 19.04 -0.62 34.36
CA LEU A 6 17.83 -1.29 33.94
C LEU A 6 17.96 -1.54 32.42
N ARG A 7 18.41 -2.73 32.05
CA ARG A 7 18.21 -3.28 30.70
C ARG A 7 16.68 -3.45 30.57
N GLN A 8 16.01 -2.51 29.91
CA GLN A 8 14.67 -2.77 29.41
C GLN A 8 14.78 -4.04 28.57
N ALA A 9 14.16 -5.11 29.01
CA ALA A 9 13.98 -6.31 28.23
C ALA A 9 13.22 -5.88 26.97
N VAL A 10 13.93 -5.85 25.83
CA VAL A 10 13.28 -5.68 24.54
C VAL A 10 12.45 -6.95 24.34
N SER A 11 11.15 -6.84 24.58
CA SER A 11 10.22 -7.94 24.31
C SER A 11 10.41 -8.38 22.87
N ALA A 12 10.52 -9.70 22.67
CA ALA A 12 10.61 -10.25 21.32
C ALA A 12 9.42 -9.74 20.48
N PRO A 13 9.64 -9.35 19.23
CA PRO A 13 8.57 -8.87 18.38
C PRO A 13 7.44 -9.94 18.28
N PRO A 14 6.16 -9.52 18.27
CA PRO A 14 5.06 -10.46 18.22
C PRO A 14 5.12 -11.29 16.95
N PRO A 15 4.88 -12.62 17.04
CA PRO A 15 4.89 -13.51 15.87
C PRO A 15 3.73 -13.17 14.94
N PHE A 16 3.95 -13.33 13.65
CA PHE A 16 2.92 -13.19 12.62
C PHE A 16 3.12 -14.23 11.51
N ALA A 17 2.05 -14.55 10.79
CA ALA A 17 2.09 -15.38 9.60
C ALA A 17 2.09 -14.50 8.35
N ALA A 18 3.04 -14.70 7.43
CA ALA A 18 3.04 -14.04 6.12
C ALA A 18 2.51 -14.98 5.04
N VAL A 19 1.59 -14.49 4.21
CA VAL A 19 0.93 -15.25 3.15
C VAL A 19 0.92 -14.45 1.85
N LEU A 20 1.25 -15.10 0.74
CA LEU A 20 1.07 -14.54 -0.60
C LEU A 20 -0.38 -14.71 -1.03
N GLU A 21 -1.00 -13.63 -1.47
CA GLU A 21 -2.37 -13.63 -1.99
C GLU A 21 -2.44 -12.71 -3.21
N TRP A 22 -3.30 -13.03 -4.16
CA TRP A 22 -3.52 -12.19 -5.33
C TRP A 22 -4.99 -12.21 -5.77
N GLY A 23 -5.39 -11.18 -6.48
CA GLY A 23 -6.72 -11.09 -7.08
C GLY A 23 -6.94 -9.75 -7.75
N THR A 24 -7.78 -9.74 -8.78
CA THR A 24 -8.09 -8.50 -9.53
C THR A 24 -8.90 -7.51 -8.69
N GLY A 25 -9.56 -7.95 -7.62
CA GLY A 25 -10.26 -7.07 -6.70
C GLY A 25 -9.32 -6.13 -5.95
N TYR A 26 -8.14 -6.61 -5.54
CA TYR A 26 -7.10 -5.77 -4.95
C TYR A 26 -6.60 -4.74 -5.95
N GLU A 27 -6.24 -5.20 -7.15
CA GLU A 27 -5.69 -4.34 -8.19
C GLU A 27 -6.70 -3.27 -8.63
N ALA A 28 -7.99 -3.61 -8.71
CA ALA A 28 -9.06 -2.66 -9.03
C ALA A 28 -9.23 -1.58 -7.95
N LEU A 29 -9.19 -1.93 -6.66
CA LEU A 29 -9.24 -0.94 -5.57
C LEU A 29 -8.01 -0.04 -5.53
N LEU A 30 -6.83 -0.59 -5.81
CA LEU A 30 -5.59 0.17 -5.93
C LEU A 30 -5.65 1.14 -7.11
N ALA A 31 -6.11 0.68 -8.28
CA ALA A 31 -6.34 1.52 -9.45
C ALA A 31 -7.38 2.63 -9.18
N LEU A 32 -8.47 2.28 -8.49
CA LEU A 32 -9.51 3.23 -8.11
C LEU A 32 -8.98 4.29 -7.14
N SER A 33 -8.10 3.92 -6.21
CA SER A 33 -7.43 4.84 -5.32
C SER A 33 -6.59 5.87 -6.08
N MET A 34 -5.76 5.40 -7.02
CA MET A 34 -4.94 6.27 -7.87
C MET A 34 -5.80 7.19 -8.73
N PHE A 35 -6.86 6.64 -9.35
CA PHE A 35 -7.79 7.39 -10.20
C PHE A 35 -8.49 8.53 -9.44
N THR A 36 -8.83 8.28 -8.17
CA THR A 36 -9.55 9.23 -7.30
C THR A 36 -8.62 10.24 -6.63
N GLY A 37 -7.36 9.89 -6.38
CA GLY A 37 -6.41 10.69 -5.59
C GLY A 37 -5.86 11.90 -6.34
N ASP A 38 -5.29 12.84 -5.57
CA ASP A 38 -4.62 14.06 -6.07
C ASP A 38 -3.10 13.84 -6.27
N GLU A 39 -2.63 12.58 -6.21
CA GLU A 39 -1.21 12.26 -6.28
C GLU A 39 -0.62 12.57 -7.66
N ARG A 40 0.68 12.82 -7.70
CA ARG A 40 1.41 13.11 -8.94
C ARG A 40 1.36 11.90 -9.86
N GLN A 41 0.64 12.00 -10.96
CA GLN A 41 0.44 10.94 -11.96
C GLN A 41 1.74 10.48 -12.62
N ASP A 42 2.75 11.34 -12.66
CA ASP A 42 4.10 11.04 -13.16
C ASP A 42 4.94 10.19 -12.20
N SER A 43 4.48 10.00 -10.95
CA SER A 43 5.14 9.14 -9.96
C SER A 43 4.86 7.65 -10.16
N TYR A 44 3.86 7.30 -10.98
CA TYR A 44 3.49 5.91 -11.26
C TYR A 44 4.09 5.41 -12.57
N GLU A 45 4.54 4.14 -12.60
CA GLU A 45 5.11 3.53 -13.81
C GLU A 45 4.09 3.39 -14.96
N VAL A 46 2.80 3.34 -14.66
CA VAL A 46 1.73 3.34 -15.68
C VAL A 46 1.67 4.65 -16.47
N GLY A 47 2.21 5.74 -15.91
CA GLY A 47 2.39 7.04 -16.56
C GLY A 47 1.11 7.81 -16.82
N LYS A 48 1.26 9.07 -17.22
CA LYS A 48 0.13 10.01 -17.49
C LYS A 48 -0.87 9.48 -18.52
N ALA A 49 -0.42 8.68 -19.49
CA ALA A 49 -1.30 8.13 -20.51
C ALA A 49 -2.37 7.18 -19.93
N TRP A 50 -2.04 6.44 -18.87
CA TRP A 50 -3.01 5.62 -18.16
C TRP A 50 -4.13 6.47 -17.56
N PHE A 51 -3.77 7.54 -16.84
CA PHE A 51 -4.74 8.46 -16.22
C PHE A 51 -5.62 9.17 -17.24
N ALA A 52 -5.04 9.59 -18.37
CA ALA A 52 -5.81 10.22 -19.46
C ALA A 52 -6.85 9.27 -20.03
N ARG A 53 -6.47 8.02 -20.34
CA ARG A 53 -7.41 6.99 -20.83
C ARG A 53 -8.47 6.65 -19.79
N ALA A 54 -8.08 6.47 -18.53
CA ALA A 54 -8.99 6.19 -17.44
C ALA A 54 -10.07 7.29 -17.28
N ARG A 55 -9.64 8.55 -17.35
CA ARG A 55 -10.58 9.70 -17.27
C ARG A 55 -11.51 9.79 -18.47
N ALA A 56 -11.00 9.50 -19.67
CA ALA A 56 -11.82 9.48 -20.90
C ALA A 56 -12.85 8.35 -20.91
N ALA A 57 -12.55 7.22 -20.27
CA ALA A 57 -13.45 6.08 -20.17
C ALA A 57 -14.52 6.24 -19.08
N ALA A 58 -14.24 7.03 -18.05
CA ALA A 58 -15.15 7.22 -16.91
C ALA A 58 -16.38 8.04 -17.28
N SER A 59 -17.58 7.48 -17.07
CA SER A 59 -18.85 8.19 -17.28
C SER A 59 -19.05 9.32 -16.26
N SER A 60 -19.87 10.30 -16.64
CA SER A 60 -20.29 11.37 -15.72
C SER A 60 -20.98 10.83 -14.46
N ARG A 61 -21.66 9.71 -14.57
CA ARG A 61 -22.31 9.03 -13.44
C ARG A 61 -21.29 8.44 -12.45
N LEU A 62 -20.25 7.77 -12.95
CA LEU A 62 -19.14 7.29 -12.11
C LEU A 62 -18.45 8.46 -11.38
N LEU A 63 -18.13 9.52 -12.12
CA LEU A 63 -17.45 10.69 -11.55
C LEU A 63 -18.32 11.41 -10.50
N THR A 64 -19.64 11.43 -10.69
CA THR A 64 -20.58 12.02 -9.72
C THR A 64 -20.64 11.15 -8.46
N ALA A 65 -20.80 9.83 -8.59
CA ALA A 65 -20.82 8.91 -7.46
C ALA A 65 -19.52 8.98 -6.64
N LEU A 66 -18.35 9.03 -7.30
CA LEU A 66 -17.05 9.23 -6.66
C LEU A 66 -16.97 10.52 -5.86
N ARG A 67 -17.38 11.66 -6.47
CA ARG A 67 -17.38 12.96 -5.80
C ARG A 67 -18.29 12.96 -4.58
N THR A 68 -19.46 12.35 -4.68
CA THR A 68 -20.42 12.25 -3.57
C THR A 68 -19.86 11.40 -2.43
N LEU A 69 -19.22 10.25 -2.75
CA LEU A 69 -18.76 9.29 -1.74
C LEU A 69 -17.47 9.74 -1.06
N VAL A 70 -16.39 9.95 -1.81
CA VAL A 70 -15.04 10.18 -1.27
C VAL A 70 -14.39 11.49 -1.74
N GLY A 71 -14.92 12.14 -2.76
CA GLY A 71 -14.27 13.32 -3.38
C GLY A 71 -12.93 12.96 -4.00
N THR A 72 -11.85 13.61 -3.54
CA THR A 72 -10.46 13.35 -3.95
C THR A 72 -9.68 12.55 -2.91
N ASP A 73 -10.38 11.79 -2.03
CA ASP A 73 -9.77 11.00 -0.96
C ASP A 73 -9.45 9.57 -1.45
N GLY A 74 -8.52 9.47 -2.40
CA GLY A 74 -8.10 8.20 -3.00
C GLY A 74 -7.68 7.13 -1.98
N PRO A 75 -6.83 7.45 -0.98
CA PRO A 75 -6.39 6.48 0.02
C PRO A 75 -7.51 5.78 0.79
N ARG A 76 -8.73 6.31 0.77
CA ARG A 76 -9.91 5.71 1.41
C ARG A 76 -10.26 4.32 0.84
N TRP A 77 -9.96 4.09 -0.42
CA TRP A 77 -10.20 2.81 -1.08
C TRP A 77 -9.30 1.68 -0.56
N PHE A 78 -8.12 2.01 -0.02
CA PHE A 78 -7.23 1.01 0.59
C PHE A 78 -7.84 0.37 1.84
N LEU A 79 -8.78 1.05 2.50
CA LEU A 79 -9.49 0.54 3.67
C LEU A 79 -10.47 -0.60 3.32
N LEU A 80 -10.76 -0.81 2.02
CA LEU A 80 -11.59 -1.92 1.55
C LEU A 80 -10.77 -3.14 1.10
N LEU A 81 -9.44 -3.08 1.10
CA LEU A 81 -8.60 -4.23 0.71
C LEU A 81 -8.87 -5.47 1.57
N GLY A 82 -9.19 -5.28 2.87
CA GLY A 82 -9.56 -6.36 3.74
C GLY A 82 -10.88 -7.04 3.35
N MET A 83 -11.83 -6.32 2.76
CA MET A 83 -13.07 -6.90 2.25
C MET A 83 -12.83 -7.81 1.03
N VAL A 84 -11.79 -7.55 0.24
CA VAL A 84 -11.37 -8.46 -0.85
C VAL A 84 -10.88 -9.78 -0.24
N HIS A 85 -10.08 -9.72 0.83
CA HIS A 85 -9.61 -10.90 1.55
C HIS A 85 -10.77 -11.70 2.13
N GLU A 86 -11.69 -11.05 2.84
CA GLU A 86 -12.85 -11.68 3.46
C GLU A 86 -13.82 -12.28 2.42
N ALA A 87 -13.90 -11.71 1.22
CA ALA A 87 -14.71 -12.25 0.13
C ALA A 87 -14.25 -13.64 -0.33
N GLY A 88 -12.97 -13.96 -0.12
CA GLY A 88 -12.39 -15.26 -0.44
C GLY A 88 -12.44 -15.65 -1.92
N GLY A 89 -12.16 -16.92 -2.19
CA GLY A 89 -12.22 -17.46 -3.54
C GLY A 89 -11.16 -16.88 -4.46
N ALA A 90 -11.57 -16.36 -5.61
CA ALA A 90 -10.65 -15.76 -6.60
C ALA A 90 -10.17 -14.34 -6.24
N HIS A 91 -10.67 -13.75 -5.16
CA HIS A 91 -10.38 -12.37 -4.75
C HIS A 91 -10.54 -11.35 -5.91
N ASP A 92 -11.50 -11.61 -6.81
CA ASP A 92 -11.84 -10.77 -7.94
C ASP A 92 -12.89 -9.70 -7.55
N VAL A 93 -13.19 -8.81 -8.51
CA VAL A 93 -14.14 -7.72 -8.28
C VAL A 93 -15.57 -8.23 -8.07
N GLU A 94 -15.97 -9.32 -8.72
CA GLU A 94 -17.33 -9.89 -8.56
C GLU A 94 -17.52 -10.47 -7.15
N ARG A 95 -16.51 -11.13 -6.62
CA ARG A 95 -16.53 -11.62 -5.23
C ARG A 95 -16.58 -10.46 -4.24
N LEU A 96 -15.77 -9.40 -4.46
CA LEU A 96 -15.84 -8.19 -3.64
C LEU A 96 -17.24 -7.56 -3.66
N LEU A 97 -17.83 -7.38 -4.84
CA LEU A 97 -19.19 -6.84 -4.98
C LEU A 97 -20.23 -7.70 -4.27
N SER A 98 -20.13 -9.03 -4.40
CA SER A 98 -21.02 -9.96 -3.70
C SER A 98 -20.87 -9.88 -2.19
N HIS A 99 -19.63 -9.77 -1.69
CA HIS A 99 -19.34 -9.62 -0.26
C HIS A 99 -19.92 -8.30 0.28
N ILE A 100 -19.70 -7.17 -0.41
CA ILE A 100 -20.28 -5.87 -0.01
C ILE A 100 -21.81 -5.91 0.00
N ARG A 101 -22.46 -6.56 -0.98
CA ARG A 101 -23.94 -6.71 -1.01
C ARG A 101 -24.45 -7.52 0.17
N GLY A 102 -23.72 -8.54 0.60
CA GLY A 102 -24.07 -9.40 1.74
C GLY A 102 -23.71 -8.80 3.11
N SER A 103 -22.88 -7.75 3.14
CA SER A 103 -22.46 -7.08 4.37
C SER A 103 -23.54 -6.14 4.89
N ARG A 104 -23.57 -5.93 6.21
CA ARG A 104 -24.40 -4.87 6.79
C ARG A 104 -23.87 -3.51 6.35
N PRO A 105 -24.75 -2.52 6.05
CA PRO A 105 -24.31 -1.18 5.67
C PRO A 105 -23.37 -0.53 6.68
N GLU A 106 -23.56 -0.82 7.97
CA GLU A 106 -22.73 -0.33 9.06
C GLU A 106 -21.30 -0.86 9.00
N ASP A 107 -21.10 -2.09 8.51
CA ASP A 107 -19.76 -2.69 8.36
C ASP A 107 -19.01 -2.02 7.21
N VAL A 108 -19.68 -1.72 6.10
CA VAL A 108 -19.10 -1.05 4.93
C VAL A 108 -18.66 0.38 5.28
N ILE A 109 -19.53 1.17 5.92
CA ILE A 109 -19.16 2.52 6.33
C ILE A 109 -18.08 2.50 7.42
N THR A 110 -18.13 1.55 8.37
CA THR A 110 -17.09 1.36 9.39
C THR A 110 -15.73 1.11 8.75
N ALA A 111 -15.66 0.27 7.73
CA ALA A 111 -14.43 0.06 6.96
C ALA A 111 -13.94 1.37 6.35
N LEU A 112 -14.79 2.07 5.60
CA LEU A 112 -14.42 3.31 4.90
C LEU A 112 -14.03 4.48 5.82
N VAL A 113 -14.52 4.54 7.05
CA VAL A 113 -14.06 5.54 8.03
C VAL A 113 -12.80 5.12 8.79
N GLY A 114 -12.26 3.93 8.53
CA GLY A 114 -11.05 3.41 9.16
C GLY A 114 -11.29 2.66 10.47
N GLY A 115 -12.52 2.27 10.78
CA GLY A 115 -12.88 1.58 12.02
C GLY A 115 -12.26 0.18 12.17
N ARG A 116 -11.71 -0.39 11.09
CA ARG A 116 -10.97 -1.66 11.09
C ARG A 116 -9.46 -1.50 11.33
N LEU A 117 -8.97 -0.26 11.48
CA LEU A 117 -7.57 -0.01 11.79
C LEU A 117 -7.24 -0.42 13.24
N PRO A 118 -6.04 -0.95 13.53
CA PRO A 118 -5.66 -1.41 14.87
C PRO A 118 -5.89 -0.38 15.98
N ALA A 119 -5.61 0.90 15.70
CA ALA A 119 -5.81 2.01 16.64
C ALA A 119 -7.28 2.23 17.06
N LEU A 120 -8.25 1.70 16.31
CA LEU A 120 -9.69 1.86 16.53
C LEU A 120 -10.38 0.56 16.95
N ARG A 121 -9.65 -0.54 17.14
CA ARG A 121 -10.18 -1.84 17.59
C ARG A 121 -10.38 -1.96 19.09
N THR A 122 -9.81 -1.08 19.89
CA THR A 122 -10.04 -1.05 21.33
C THR A 122 -11.49 -0.71 21.66
N GLY A 123 -11.96 -1.04 22.87
CA GLY A 123 -13.33 -0.69 23.28
C GLY A 123 -13.61 0.82 23.18
N GLU A 124 -12.62 1.65 23.51
CA GLU A 124 -12.70 3.12 23.34
C GLU A 124 -12.78 3.50 21.85
N GLY A 125 -11.95 2.88 20.99
CA GLY A 125 -11.97 3.13 19.55
C GLY A 125 -13.28 2.72 18.90
N GLN A 126 -13.83 1.57 19.27
CA GLN A 126 -15.12 1.10 18.77
C GLN A 126 -16.26 2.02 19.23
N SER A 127 -16.23 2.49 20.49
CA SER A 127 -17.18 3.48 21.00
C SER A 127 -17.09 4.78 20.23
N LEU A 128 -15.86 5.25 19.92
CA LEU A 128 -15.63 6.45 19.12
C LEU A 128 -16.23 6.31 17.71
N VAL A 129 -16.01 5.17 17.03
CA VAL A 129 -16.60 4.89 15.72
C VAL A 129 -18.12 4.91 15.79
N LYS A 130 -18.71 4.25 16.80
CA LYS A 130 -20.16 4.21 16.99
C LYS A 130 -20.76 5.59 17.21
N SER A 131 -20.18 6.41 18.10
CA SER A 131 -20.62 7.79 18.36
C SER A 131 -20.48 8.68 17.12
N ALA A 132 -19.37 8.53 16.36
CA ALA A 132 -19.18 9.28 15.12
C ALA A 132 -20.24 8.92 14.06
N LEU A 133 -20.54 7.63 13.89
CA LEU A 133 -21.58 7.15 12.96
C LEU A 133 -23.00 7.53 13.42
N ALA A 134 -23.23 7.77 14.72
CA ALA A 134 -24.47 8.32 15.25
C ALA A 134 -24.60 9.85 15.02
N GLY A 135 -23.58 10.50 14.42
CA GLY A 135 -23.63 11.91 14.06
C GLY A 135 -23.03 12.87 15.09
N GLU A 136 -22.36 12.36 16.15
CA GLU A 136 -21.70 13.20 17.14
C GLU A 136 -20.49 13.93 16.53
N ALA A 137 -20.56 15.26 16.38
CA ALA A 137 -19.55 16.06 15.70
C ALA A 137 -18.14 15.96 16.34
N LYS A 138 -18.07 15.91 17.69
CA LYS A 138 -16.79 15.74 18.40
C LYS A 138 -16.18 14.36 18.14
N ALA A 139 -17.01 13.31 18.14
CA ALA A 139 -16.57 11.95 17.84
C ALA A 139 -16.10 11.82 16.37
N ALA A 140 -16.81 12.43 15.42
CA ALA A 140 -16.40 12.46 14.02
C ALA A 140 -15.05 13.16 13.80
N ALA A 141 -14.78 14.26 14.53
CA ALA A 141 -13.50 14.96 14.48
C ALA A 141 -12.36 14.10 15.06
N ALA A 142 -12.58 13.50 16.24
CA ALA A 142 -11.61 12.62 16.88
C ALA A 142 -11.33 11.35 16.07
N LEU A 143 -12.36 10.78 15.41
CA LEU A 143 -12.20 9.66 14.48
C LEU A 143 -11.33 10.03 13.28
N ALA A 144 -11.54 11.21 12.71
CA ALA A 144 -10.75 11.72 11.60
C ALA A 144 -9.26 11.91 11.95
N GLU A 145 -8.98 12.31 13.18
CA GLU A 145 -7.60 12.44 13.67
C GLU A 145 -6.95 11.08 13.94
N ARG A 146 -7.66 10.16 14.59
CA ARG A 146 -7.14 8.82 14.92
C ARG A 146 -6.97 7.91 13.73
N SER A 147 -7.87 7.96 12.73
CA SER A 147 -7.82 7.04 11.59
C SER A 147 -6.61 7.30 10.70
N ARG A 148 -6.08 8.55 10.65
CA ARG A 148 -4.96 8.97 9.78
C ARG A 148 -5.03 8.45 8.34
N ALA A 149 -6.13 7.82 7.96
CA ALA A 149 -6.39 7.27 6.65
C ALA A 149 -7.22 8.26 5.85
N GLY A 150 -6.58 8.93 4.90
CA GLY A 150 -7.23 9.90 4.03
C GLY A 150 -7.50 11.26 4.69
N LYS A 151 -8.38 12.03 4.04
CA LYS A 151 -8.71 13.42 4.44
C LYS A 151 -9.85 13.44 5.45
N SER A 152 -9.76 14.29 6.50
CA SER A 152 -10.84 14.46 7.50
C SER A 152 -12.19 14.84 6.89
N ALA A 153 -12.19 15.61 5.79
CA ALA A 153 -13.40 15.97 5.05
C ALA A 153 -14.11 14.73 4.46
N GLY A 154 -13.35 13.69 4.08
CA GLY A 154 -13.90 12.42 3.60
C GLY A 154 -14.72 11.69 4.66
N ILE A 155 -14.21 11.61 5.90
CA ILE A 155 -14.94 10.97 7.01
C ILE A 155 -16.27 11.70 7.29
N ARG A 156 -16.24 13.03 7.42
CA ARG A 156 -17.47 13.80 7.64
C ARG A 156 -18.49 13.57 6.53
N ARG A 157 -18.06 13.54 5.28
CA ARG A 157 -18.94 13.26 4.13
C ARG A 157 -19.59 11.89 4.22
N LEU A 158 -18.81 10.83 4.52
CA LEU A 158 -19.33 9.48 4.67
C LEU A 158 -20.39 9.41 5.78
N ILE A 159 -20.14 10.02 6.93
CA ILE A 159 -21.09 10.07 8.06
C ILE A 159 -22.39 10.79 7.65
N GLN A 160 -22.27 11.94 6.99
CA GLN A 160 -23.44 12.70 6.52
C GLN A 160 -24.26 11.95 5.44
N THR A 161 -23.59 11.19 4.59
CA THR A 161 -24.24 10.37 3.56
C THR A 161 -25.01 9.19 4.15
N GLY A 162 -24.53 8.64 5.29
CA GLY A 162 -25.18 7.55 5.99
C GLY A 162 -24.89 6.16 5.40
N ALA A 163 -24.94 5.13 6.24
CA ALA A 163 -24.44 3.78 5.93
C ALA A 163 -25.08 3.14 4.69
N LYS A 164 -26.41 3.21 4.55
CA LYS A 164 -27.13 2.60 3.41
C LYS A 164 -26.72 3.23 2.08
N GLU A 165 -26.66 4.55 2.03
CA GLU A 165 -26.31 5.27 0.80
C GLU A 165 -24.80 5.14 0.50
N VAL A 166 -23.94 5.14 1.50
CA VAL A 166 -22.51 4.83 1.36
C VAL A 166 -22.33 3.45 0.73
N THR A 167 -23.03 2.43 1.22
CA THR A 167 -22.95 1.06 0.66
C THR A 167 -23.42 1.03 -0.79
N ARG A 168 -24.55 1.66 -1.09
CA ARG A 168 -25.09 1.75 -2.46
C ARG A 168 -24.11 2.43 -3.42
N LEU A 169 -23.54 3.57 -3.00
CA LEU A 169 -22.57 4.30 -3.79
C LEU A 169 -21.24 3.54 -3.93
N THR A 170 -20.81 2.83 -2.89
CA THR A 170 -19.60 1.99 -2.96
C THR A 170 -19.77 0.89 -4.01
N LEU A 171 -20.89 0.18 -3.99
CA LEU A 171 -21.21 -0.81 -5.00
C LEU A 171 -21.27 -0.20 -6.41
N GLU A 172 -21.91 0.93 -6.56
CA GLU A 172 -22.03 1.62 -7.85
C GLU A 172 -20.65 2.06 -8.37
N VAL A 173 -19.80 2.62 -7.52
CA VAL A 173 -18.47 3.08 -7.91
C VAL A 173 -17.59 1.91 -8.30
N VAL A 174 -17.50 0.87 -7.47
CA VAL A 174 -16.62 -0.29 -7.73
C VAL A 174 -17.06 -1.02 -9.01
N ASP A 175 -18.35 -1.27 -9.17
CA ASP A 175 -18.90 -1.94 -10.36
C ASP A 175 -18.66 -1.12 -11.65
N ARG A 176 -19.00 0.19 -11.62
CA ARG A 176 -18.77 1.05 -12.78
C ARG A 176 -17.31 1.24 -13.11
N PHE A 177 -16.48 1.49 -12.11
CA PHE A 177 -15.04 1.63 -12.33
C PHE A 177 -14.45 0.36 -12.96
N ASN A 178 -14.87 -0.81 -12.47
CA ASN A 178 -14.46 -2.08 -13.05
C ASN A 178 -14.84 -2.19 -14.52
N ARG A 179 -16.11 -1.92 -14.86
CA ARG A 179 -16.62 -2.10 -16.23
C ARG A 179 -16.17 -1.01 -17.20
N GLU A 180 -16.13 0.24 -16.74
CA GLU A 180 -15.87 1.39 -17.61
C GLU A 180 -14.38 1.67 -17.78
N VAL A 181 -13.58 1.43 -16.71
CA VAL A 181 -12.17 1.82 -16.65
C VAL A 181 -11.24 0.62 -16.53
N PHE A 182 -11.39 -0.18 -15.46
CA PHE A 182 -10.37 -1.16 -15.10
C PHE A 182 -10.27 -2.32 -16.10
N ASN A 183 -11.38 -3.00 -16.39
CA ASN A 183 -11.40 -4.11 -17.35
C ASN A 183 -10.98 -3.71 -18.77
N PRO A 184 -11.49 -2.58 -19.34
CA PRO A 184 -11.09 -2.18 -20.68
C PRO A 184 -9.62 -1.79 -20.82
N MET A 185 -8.93 -1.48 -19.73
CA MET A 185 -7.50 -1.15 -19.75
C MET A 185 -6.57 -2.38 -19.77
N GLY A 186 -7.13 -3.58 -19.77
CA GLY A 186 -6.43 -4.84 -19.85
C GLY A 186 -6.28 -5.56 -18.51
N SER A 187 -6.36 -6.88 -18.56
CA SER A 187 -6.26 -7.72 -17.36
C SER A 187 -4.82 -7.82 -16.87
N SER A 188 -4.62 -7.60 -15.58
CA SER A 188 -3.38 -7.86 -14.86
C SER A 188 -3.33 -9.26 -14.25
N ALA A 189 -4.41 -10.04 -14.34
CA ALA A 189 -4.59 -11.32 -13.64
C ALA A 189 -3.46 -12.32 -13.88
N GLU A 190 -3.07 -12.51 -15.15
CA GLU A 190 -2.00 -13.43 -15.51
C GLU A 190 -0.66 -13.05 -14.87
N ALA A 191 -0.29 -11.76 -14.93
CA ALA A 191 0.96 -11.27 -14.37
C ALA A 191 0.97 -11.32 -12.82
N LEU A 192 -0.16 -11.04 -12.17
CA LEU A 192 -0.30 -11.15 -10.72
C LEU A 192 -0.22 -12.62 -10.27
N SER A 193 -0.91 -13.52 -10.97
CA SER A 193 -0.87 -14.97 -10.72
C SER A 193 0.55 -15.52 -10.92
N ALA A 194 1.22 -15.13 -12.00
CA ALA A 194 2.58 -15.56 -12.30
C ALA A 194 3.58 -15.08 -11.23
N ASP A 195 3.42 -13.87 -10.70
CA ASP A 195 4.26 -13.35 -9.62
C ASP A 195 4.16 -14.22 -8.36
N VAL A 196 2.94 -14.52 -7.92
CA VAL A 196 2.71 -15.36 -6.73
C VAL A 196 3.18 -16.80 -6.96
N SER A 197 2.85 -17.39 -8.11
CA SER A 197 3.27 -18.75 -8.47
C SER A 197 4.80 -18.88 -8.54
N GLY A 198 5.48 -17.90 -9.10
CA GLY A 198 6.94 -17.86 -9.16
C GLY A 198 7.61 -17.77 -7.79
N LYS A 199 6.94 -17.16 -6.80
CA LYS A 199 7.44 -17.04 -5.42
C LYS A 199 7.06 -18.24 -4.54
N ALA A 200 6.02 -19.01 -4.88
CA ALA A 200 5.43 -20.03 -4.03
C ALA A 200 6.41 -21.11 -3.56
N SER A 201 7.31 -21.57 -4.42
CA SER A 201 8.31 -22.60 -4.07
C SER A 201 9.36 -22.10 -3.06
N SER A 202 9.78 -20.85 -3.19
CA SER A 202 10.71 -20.19 -2.27
C SER A 202 10.02 -19.85 -0.94
N ALA A 203 8.77 -19.39 -0.99
CA ALA A 203 7.97 -19.03 0.17
C ALA A 203 7.83 -20.17 1.19
N ARG A 204 7.70 -21.43 0.73
CA ARG A 204 7.57 -22.59 1.61
C ARG A 204 8.80 -22.85 2.50
N ARG A 205 9.96 -22.29 2.15
CA ARG A 205 11.24 -22.47 2.85
C ARG A 205 11.67 -21.26 3.64
N MET A 206 10.87 -20.18 3.60
CA MET A 206 11.18 -18.92 4.25
C MET A 206 10.39 -18.74 5.54
N SER A 207 11.00 -18.07 6.52
CA SER A 207 10.23 -17.52 7.64
C SER A 207 9.33 -16.39 7.17
N SER A 208 8.32 -16.02 7.98
CA SER A 208 7.44 -14.89 7.66
C SER A 208 8.20 -13.59 7.40
N HIS A 209 9.23 -13.30 8.19
CA HIS A 209 10.09 -12.13 8.00
C HIS A 209 10.84 -12.18 6.66
N GLN A 210 11.42 -13.34 6.33
CA GLN A 210 12.12 -13.52 5.05
C GLN A 210 11.17 -13.41 3.87
N LEU A 211 9.94 -13.93 3.99
CA LEU A 211 8.94 -13.85 2.93
C LEU A 211 8.50 -12.41 2.66
N VAL A 212 8.35 -11.59 3.72
CA VAL A 212 8.05 -10.16 3.57
C VAL A 212 9.18 -9.45 2.83
N ASP A 213 10.44 -9.60 3.28
CA ASP A 213 11.59 -8.95 2.64
C ASP A 213 11.75 -9.39 1.18
N PHE A 214 11.68 -10.70 0.92
CA PHE A 214 11.80 -11.28 -0.41
C PHE A 214 10.73 -10.78 -1.38
N SER A 215 9.45 -10.78 -0.94
CA SER A 215 8.34 -10.40 -1.82
C SER A 215 8.30 -8.90 -2.10
N THR A 216 8.61 -8.09 -1.10
CA THR A 216 8.54 -6.63 -1.20
C THR A 216 9.81 -5.99 -1.78
N GLY A 217 10.89 -6.75 -1.86
CA GLY A 217 12.17 -6.25 -2.34
C GLY A 217 12.80 -5.23 -1.40
N GLY A 218 12.68 -5.40 -0.07
CA GLY A 218 13.36 -4.57 0.93
C GLY A 218 12.47 -3.93 1.98
N ILE A 219 11.32 -4.54 2.33
CA ILE A 219 10.62 -4.23 3.57
C ILE A 219 11.05 -5.26 4.62
N THR A 220 11.61 -4.79 5.72
CA THR A 220 11.78 -5.56 6.93
C THR A 220 10.60 -5.27 7.86
N TYR A 221 9.80 -6.28 8.17
CA TYR A 221 8.66 -6.16 9.08
C TYR A 221 8.96 -6.94 10.36
N GLU A 222 9.02 -6.22 11.48
CA GLU A 222 9.40 -6.77 12.78
C GLU A 222 8.20 -7.29 13.60
N GLY A 223 6.98 -7.13 13.07
CA GLY A 223 5.75 -7.39 13.80
C GLY A 223 5.24 -6.16 14.55
N GLU A 224 3.94 -6.13 14.78
CA GLU A 224 3.24 -5.06 15.52
C GLU A 224 2.22 -5.69 16.47
N ALA A 225 2.03 -5.08 17.66
CA ALA A 225 1.02 -5.56 18.60
C ALA A 225 -0.38 -5.56 17.95
N GLY A 226 -1.08 -6.70 18.08
CA GLY A 226 -2.41 -6.86 17.50
C GLY A 226 -2.44 -7.21 16.01
N ILE A 227 -1.29 -7.42 15.37
CA ILE A 227 -1.19 -7.96 14.00
C ILE A 227 -0.62 -9.38 14.09
N ASP A 228 -1.40 -10.36 13.64
CA ASP A 228 -1.02 -11.78 13.61
C ASP A 228 -0.84 -12.31 12.18
N ARG A 229 -1.25 -11.54 11.17
CA ARG A 229 -1.15 -11.91 9.75
C ARG A 229 -0.64 -10.77 8.90
N VAL A 230 0.17 -11.11 7.90
CA VAL A 230 0.60 -10.20 6.84
C VAL A 230 0.21 -10.81 5.50
N LEU A 231 -0.66 -10.13 4.77
CA LEU A 231 -0.97 -10.47 3.38
C LEU A 231 -0.01 -9.73 2.46
N LEU A 232 0.65 -10.48 1.60
CA LEU A 232 1.56 -9.97 0.58
C LEU A 232 0.85 -10.05 -0.76
N VAL A 233 0.43 -8.89 -1.26
CA VAL A 233 -0.41 -8.77 -2.45
C VAL A 233 0.38 -8.10 -3.57
N PRO A 234 0.62 -8.78 -4.71
CA PRO A 234 1.30 -8.15 -5.85
C PRO A 234 0.40 -7.09 -6.50
N SER A 235 0.99 -5.98 -6.94
CA SER A 235 0.33 -4.95 -7.73
C SER A 235 1.21 -4.48 -8.89
N ILE A 236 0.58 -4.21 -10.01
CA ILE A 236 1.19 -3.62 -11.20
C ILE A 236 0.88 -2.14 -11.29
N VAL A 237 -0.38 -1.78 -11.01
CA VAL A 237 -0.87 -0.42 -11.23
C VAL A 237 -0.23 0.60 -10.31
N THR A 238 0.07 0.23 -9.07
CA THR A 238 0.67 1.14 -8.08
C THR A 238 2.18 1.29 -8.19
N ARG A 239 2.84 0.58 -9.08
CA ARG A 239 4.30 0.70 -9.24
C ARG A 239 4.75 2.13 -9.41
N PRO A 240 5.88 2.54 -8.80
CA PRO A 240 6.81 1.76 -7.98
C PRO A 240 6.43 1.72 -6.49
N TRP A 241 5.26 2.22 -6.12
CA TRP A 241 4.84 2.40 -4.74
C TRP A 241 4.49 1.06 -4.08
N ILE A 242 4.73 1.00 -2.77
CA ILE A 242 4.16 -0.03 -1.91
C ILE A 242 3.04 0.62 -1.12
N THR A 243 1.88 -0.02 -1.14
CA THR A 243 0.72 0.38 -0.36
C THR A 243 0.60 -0.51 0.86
N ILE A 244 0.41 0.09 2.02
CA ILE A 244 0.23 -0.63 3.28
C ILE A 244 -1.11 -0.21 3.86
N SER A 245 -1.94 -1.19 4.18
CA SER A 245 -3.22 -1.02 4.84
C SER A 245 -3.33 -2.02 5.99
N ASP A 246 -4.19 -1.72 6.94
CA ASP A 246 -4.47 -2.60 8.06
C ASP A 246 -5.97 -2.95 8.04
N TRP A 247 -6.26 -4.20 8.37
CA TRP A 247 -7.61 -4.73 8.48
C TRP A 247 -7.68 -5.69 9.66
N ASP A 248 -8.30 -5.27 10.74
CA ASP A 248 -8.33 -6.01 11.98
C ASP A 248 -6.92 -6.45 12.43
N SER A 249 -6.66 -7.74 12.61
CA SER A 249 -5.32 -8.27 12.95
C SER A 249 -4.45 -8.55 11.73
N THR A 250 -4.87 -8.13 10.54
CA THR A 250 -4.18 -8.38 9.29
C THR A 250 -3.56 -7.11 8.73
N LYS A 251 -2.27 -7.14 8.45
CA LYS A 251 -1.56 -6.12 7.68
C LYS A 251 -1.52 -6.53 6.22
N ILE A 252 -1.96 -5.65 5.33
CA ILE A 252 -1.97 -5.88 3.88
C ILE A 252 -0.87 -5.04 3.27
N ILE A 253 0.12 -5.70 2.67
CA ILE A 253 1.25 -5.06 1.98
C ILE A 253 1.13 -5.34 0.49
N CYS A 254 0.64 -4.34 -0.25
CA CYS A 254 0.61 -4.42 -1.70
C CYS A 254 1.98 -4.01 -2.24
N TYR A 255 2.67 -4.95 -2.86
CA TYR A 255 4.04 -4.80 -3.33
C TYR A 255 4.13 -4.80 -4.86
N ARG A 256 5.25 -4.32 -5.40
CA ARG A 256 5.52 -4.31 -6.84
C ARG A 256 5.61 -5.74 -7.37
N ALA A 257 4.63 -6.18 -8.16
CA ALA A 257 4.69 -7.46 -8.86
C ALA A 257 5.90 -7.51 -9.81
N GLY A 258 6.60 -8.65 -9.89
CA GLY A 258 7.63 -8.88 -10.88
C GLY A 258 7.04 -8.79 -12.30
N ARG A 259 7.86 -8.50 -13.31
CA ARG A 259 7.48 -8.73 -14.70
C ARG A 259 7.90 -10.13 -15.13
N PRO A 260 7.12 -10.80 -16.00
CA PRO A 260 7.64 -11.95 -16.73
C PRO A 260 8.93 -11.54 -17.43
N VAL A 261 9.98 -12.36 -17.30
CA VAL A 261 11.27 -12.15 -17.97
C VAL A 261 11.06 -12.46 -19.46
N THR A 262 10.73 -11.44 -20.23
CA THR A 262 10.84 -11.50 -21.68
C THR A 262 12.18 -10.87 -22.04
N GLY A 263 13.01 -11.56 -22.83
CA GLY A 263 14.39 -11.29 -23.33
C GLY A 263 14.92 -9.86 -23.57
N GLU A 264 14.34 -8.85 -22.96
CA GLU A 264 14.82 -7.47 -22.94
C GLU A 264 15.88 -7.27 -21.84
N PRO A 265 16.76 -6.25 -21.98
CA PRO A 265 17.81 -5.96 -21.01
C PRO A 265 17.24 -5.97 -19.59
N ASN A 266 17.97 -6.62 -18.69
CA ASN A 266 17.58 -6.78 -17.29
C ASN A 266 17.06 -5.45 -16.73
N ARG A 267 15.74 -5.32 -16.64
CA ARG A 267 15.09 -4.07 -16.20
C ARG A 267 15.52 -3.64 -14.81
N ASP A 268 15.96 -4.59 -13.99
CA ASP A 268 16.50 -4.27 -12.68
C ASP A 268 17.78 -3.47 -12.80
N MET A 269 18.62 -3.76 -13.81
CA MET A 269 19.78 -2.96 -14.13
C MET A 269 19.40 -1.53 -14.55
N VAL A 270 18.43 -1.39 -15.47
CA VAL A 270 17.94 -0.07 -15.90
C VAL A 270 17.37 0.74 -14.74
N LEU A 271 16.62 0.09 -13.82
CA LEU A 271 16.08 0.74 -12.64
C LEU A 271 17.19 1.22 -11.70
N VAL A 272 18.22 0.40 -11.48
CA VAL A 272 19.36 0.76 -10.64
C VAL A 272 20.10 1.97 -11.22
N TYR A 273 20.45 1.96 -12.50
CA TYR A 273 21.15 3.09 -13.13
C TYR A 273 20.28 4.35 -13.17
N ARG A 274 18.99 4.23 -13.45
CA ARG A 274 18.04 5.37 -13.32
C ARG A 274 17.99 5.91 -11.89
N ALA A 275 18.00 5.03 -10.90
CA ALA A 275 18.00 5.45 -9.50
C ALA A 275 19.26 6.21 -9.13
N LEU A 276 20.42 5.81 -9.64
CA LEU A 276 21.70 6.45 -9.37
C LEU A 276 21.96 7.72 -10.20
N GLY A 277 21.23 7.93 -11.28
CA GLY A 277 21.36 9.09 -12.16
C GLY A 277 20.72 10.39 -11.62
N ASP A 278 20.68 10.58 -10.29
CA ASP A 278 20.11 11.78 -9.65
C ASP A 278 20.91 12.14 -8.40
N GLU A 279 21.37 13.38 -8.33
CA GLU A 279 22.25 13.87 -7.25
C GLU A 279 21.59 13.73 -5.86
N THR A 280 20.32 14.06 -5.76
CA THR A 280 19.58 13.95 -4.48
C THR A 280 19.54 12.51 -3.99
N ARG A 281 19.34 11.56 -4.88
CA ARG A 281 19.32 10.13 -4.53
C ARG A 281 20.70 9.62 -4.12
N LEU A 282 21.77 10.08 -4.76
CA LEU A 282 23.14 9.79 -4.31
C LEU A 282 23.42 10.35 -2.92
N ARG A 283 22.98 11.58 -2.64
CA ARG A 283 23.08 12.17 -1.29
C ARG A 283 22.28 11.39 -0.26
N LEU A 284 21.08 10.94 -0.61
CA LEU A 284 20.25 10.05 0.24
C LEU A 284 20.97 8.75 0.56
N LEU A 285 21.56 8.08 -0.42
CA LEU A 285 22.33 6.83 -0.21
C LEU A 285 23.49 7.05 0.73
N ARG A 286 24.19 8.19 0.62
CA ARG A 286 25.29 8.56 1.50
C ARG A 286 24.82 8.74 2.96
N GLU A 287 23.69 9.42 3.17
CA GLU A 287 23.12 9.58 4.51
C GLU A 287 22.68 8.24 5.12
N LEU A 288 22.10 7.35 4.30
CA LEU A 288 21.68 6.02 4.72
C LEU A 288 22.84 5.05 4.92
N ALA A 289 24.03 5.33 4.33
CA ALA A 289 25.26 4.57 4.61
C ALA A 289 25.78 4.80 6.05
N ALA A 290 25.49 5.96 6.63
CA ALA A 290 25.83 6.28 8.01
C ALA A 290 24.88 5.61 9.03
N GLY A 291 23.76 5.06 8.59
CA GLY A 291 22.79 4.34 9.45
C GLY A 291 21.34 4.58 9.05
N ASP A 292 20.45 3.82 9.65
CA ASP A 292 19.01 3.90 9.41
C ASP A 292 18.43 5.25 9.89
N ARG A 293 17.58 5.86 9.08
CA ARG A 293 17.01 7.19 9.33
C ARG A 293 15.49 7.20 9.16
N ARG A 294 14.81 8.05 9.93
CA ARG A 294 13.38 8.36 9.74
C ARG A 294 13.21 9.36 8.58
N LEU A 295 12.04 9.34 7.96
CA LEU A 295 11.69 10.29 6.88
C LEU A 295 11.90 11.75 7.29
N ALA A 296 11.52 12.11 8.53
CA ALA A 296 11.66 13.48 9.02
C ALA A 296 13.12 13.91 9.16
N GLU A 297 14.00 13.03 9.62
CA GLU A 297 15.44 13.29 9.75
C GLU A 297 16.08 13.51 8.37
N LEU A 298 15.77 12.64 7.40
CA LEU A 298 16.25 12.80 6.03
C LEU A 298 15.73 14.09 5.38
N ALA A 299 14.48 14.46 5.61
CA ALA A 299 13.90 15.70 5.12
C ALA A 299 14.65 16.93 5.66
N GLN A 300 14.97 16.93 6.94
CA GLN A 300 15.72 18.01 7.61
C GLN A 300 17.14 18.11 7.08
N VAL A 301 17.88 16.99 7.01
CA VAL A 301 19.28 16.96 6.57
C VAL A 301 19.45 17.41 5.12
N LEU A 302 18.50 17.03 4.24
CA LEU A 302 18.57 17.32 2.81
C LEU A 302 17.84 18.62 2.41
N GLY A 303 17.12 19.26 3.34
CA GLY A 303 16.35 20.48 3.04
C GLY A 303 15.17 20.23 2.07
N LEU A 304 14.58 19.05 2.09
CA LEU A 304 13.53 18.66 1.16
C LEU A 304 12.17 18.51 1.86
N SER A 305 11.09 18.72 1.09
CA SER A 305 9.76 18.37 1.56
C SER A 305 9.60 16.86 1.73
N LYS A 306 8.78 16.42 2.70
CA LYS A 306 8.51 14.99 2.91
C LYS A 306 7.94 14.32 1.65
N SER A 307 7.12 15.01 0.87
CA SER A 307 6.54 14.49 -0.37
C SER A 307 7.59 14.26 -1.46
N THR A 308 8.50 15.23 -1.65
CA THR A 308 9.62 15.09 -2.60
C THR A 308 10.54 13.94 -2.19
N LEU A 309 10.88 13.89 -0.91
CA LEU A 309 11.74 12.83 -0.37
C LEU A 309 11.12 11.44 -0.53
N HIS A 310 9.81 11.32 -0.30
CA HIS A 310 9.07 10.07 -0.52
C HIS A 310 9.23 9.56 -1.95
N GLY A 311 9.19 10.45 -2.95
CA GLY A 311 9.41 10.11 -4.35
C GLY A 311 10.82 9.53 -4.61
N HIS A 312 11.86 10.19 -4.09
CA HIS A 312 13.24 9.70 -4.22
C HIS A 312 13.45 8.35 -3.53
N LEU A 313 12.92 8.19 -2.31
CA LEU A 313 13.02 6.92 -1.56
C LEU A 313 12.26 5.78 -2.25
N ALA A 314 11.11 6.05 -2.86
CA ALA A 314 10.37 5.04 -3.63
C ALA A 314 11.19 4.54 -4.83
N VAL A 315 11.85 5.44 -5.57
CA VAL A 315 12.73 5.07 -6.69
C VAL A 315 13.91 4.24 -6.21
N LEU A 316 14.61 4.65 -5.14
CA LEU A 316 15.74 3.91 -4.58
C LEU A 316 15.32 2.51 -4.10
N ARG A 317 14.15 2.41 -3.47
CA ARG A 317 13.63 1.13 -3.01
C ARG A 317 13.23 0.22 -4.17
N SER A 318 12.54 0.74 -5.18
CA SER A 318 12.17 -0.05 -6.37
C SER A 318 13.39 -0.57 -7.14
N ALA A 319 14.51 0.12 -7.02
CA ALA A 319 15.80 -0.31 -7.55
C ALA A 319 16.55 -1.30 -6.61
N GLY A 320 15.95 -1.65 -5.45
CA GLY A 320 16.58 -2.56 -4.50
C GLY A 320 17.81 -2.01 -3.78
N LEU A 321 17.99 -0.69 -3.75
CA LEU A 321 19.16 -0.05 -3.13
C LEU A 321 18.97 0.24 -1.65
N ILE A 322 17.73 0.45 -1.21
CA ILE A 322 17.38 0.72 0.17
C ILE A 322 16.29 -0.22 0.68
N ARG A 323 16.22 -0.37 2.00
CA ARG A 323 15.15 -1.08 2.71
C ARG A 323 14.30 -0.11 3.53
N LEU A 324 13.08 -0.51 3.81
CA LEU A 324 12.18 0.16 4.74
C LEU A 324 11.89 -0.80 5.89
N SER A 325 12.27 -0.42 7.11
CA SER A 325 11.95 -1.18 8.32
C SER A 325 10.62 -0.68 8.89
N LEU A 326 9.69 -1.60 9.12
CA LEU A 326 8.40 -1.38 9.74
C LEU A 326 8.41 -2.03 11.13
N GLY A 327 8.40 -1.21 12.16
CA GLY A 327 8.36 -1.56 13.57
C GLY A 327 7.67 -0.44 14.33
N ALA A 328 8.08 -0.18 15.58
CA ALA A 328 7.57 0.96 16.37
C ALA A 328 7.70 2.29 15.61
N GLU A 329 8.72 2.44 14.79
CA GLU A 329 8.93 3.58 13.89
C GLU A 329 9.36 3.12 12.50
N LYS A 330 8.90 3.83 11.47
CA LYS A 330 9.34 3.61 10.08
C LYS A 330 10.72 4.19 9.86
N LYS A 331 11.71 3.35 9.47
CA LYS A 331 13.09 3.76 9.18
C LYS A 331 13.52 3.28 7.79
N TYR A 332 14.32 4.09 7.12
CA TYR A 332 14.96 3.77 5.86
C TYR A 332 16.44 3.47 6.11
N GLY A 333 16.99 2.47 5.44
CA GLY A 333 18.38 2.08 5.53
C GLY A 333 18.90 1.54 4.19
N LEU A 334 20.21 1.39 4.05
CA LEU A 334 20.77 0.66 2.91
C LEU A 334 20.36 -0.80 2.97
N ARG A 335 20.12 -1.40 1.80
CA ARG A 335 19.90 -2.83 1.72
C ARG A 335 21.23 -3.57 1.93
N PRO A 336 21.30 -4.58 2.82
CA PRO A 336 22.48 -5.45 2.92
C PRO A 336 22.75 -6.15 1.59
N GLY A 337 24.00 -6.22 1.16
CA GLY A 337 24.37 -6.88 -0.08
C GLY A 337 23.93 -6.12 -1.32
N LEU A 338 24.23 -4.81 -1.38
CA LEU A 338 24.03 -4.03 -2.60
C LEU A 338 24.58 -4.78 -3.81
N PRO A 339 23.86 -4.80 -4.94
CA PRO A 339 24.33 -5.47 -6.15
C PRO A 339 25.67 -4.86 -6.61
N ASP A 340 26.59 -5.71 -7.05
CA ASP A 340 27.81 -5.26 -7.72
C ASP A 340 27.44 -4.68 -9.09
N LEU A 341 27.33 -3.36 -9.12
CA LEU A 341 26.90 -2.61 -10.31
C LEU A 341 27.87 -2.75 -11.46
N ASN A 342 29.17 -2.85 -11.17
CA ASN A 342 30.18 -3.03 -12.19
C ASN A 342 30.05 -4.40 -12.86
N ARG A 343 29.82 -5.44 -12.06
CA ARG A 343 29.59 -6.79 -12.55
C ARG A 343 28.30 -6.88 -13.40
N ILE A 344 27.21 -6.31 -12.92
CA ILE A 344 25.93 -6.30 -13.66
C ILE A 344 26.10 -5.62 -15.02
N LEU A 345 26.83 -4.52 -15.09
CA LEU A 345 27.10 -3.84 -16.35
C LEU A 345 28.04 -4.67 -17.25
N ALA A 346 29.13 -5.23 -16.68
CA ALA A 346 30.08 -6.06 -17.39
C ALA A 346 29.38 -7.28 -18.04
N ASP A 347 28.56 -7.97 -17.28
CA ASP A 347 27.78 -9.12 -17.75
C ASP A 347 26.83 -8.70 -18.90
N TYR A 348 26.20 -7.53 -18.81
CA TYR A 348 25.29 -7.04 -19.84
C TYR A 348 25.99 -6.68 -21.16
N ILE A 349 27.17 -6.05 -21.08
CA ILE A 349 27.93 -5.66 -22.27
C ILE A 349 28.85 -6.77 -22.80
N GLY A 350 28.76 -7.99 -22.22
CA GLY A 350 29.53 -9.15 -22.64
C GLY A 350 31.03 -9.06 -22.34
N ARG A 351 31.42 -8.28 -21.34
CA ARG A 351 32.80 -8.17 -20.81
C ARG A 351 32.89 -8.91 -19.48
N ALA A 352 32.61 -10.22 -19.50
CA ALA A 352 32.85 -11.06 -18.36
C ALA A 352 34.30 -11.60 -18.38
#